data_0dc4ef0a3aeb1d9c750223e0d6449e3b
#
_entry.id   0dc4ef0a3aeb1d9c750223e0d6449e3b
#
_cell.length_a   1.000
_cell.length_b   1.000
_cell.length_c   1.000
_cell.angle_alpha   90.00
_cell.angle_beta   90.00
_cell.angle_gamma   90.00
#
_symmetry.space_group_name_H-M   'P 1'
#
loop_
_entity.id
_entity.type
_entity.pdbx_description
1 polymer ?
#
loop_
_entity_poly.entity_id
_entity_poly.type
_entity_poly.pdbx_seq_one_letter_code
_entity_poly.pdbx_strand_id
1 'polypeptide(L)'
;MNWISKFFGQNGKAGNTNHIAQSGAINDPATMEEYNLDGLGELFVDPNPPVDEKIVAEHHTGSRRIESFLDQDFYKKGYVDGYQYHTQDILDNRVRSIKADFRLQLDQSIDQKRRELLNLKMRSLDVEGLSERILRRIEATADDFRAMIARLELEKELSVSDEGWVMKSVHSYRDGFIRGLEEYNELRIFGINNGLFH
;
A
#
# COMPACT_ATOMS: atom_id res chain seq x y z
N MET A 1 -15.12 -7.78 0.11
CA MET A 1 -13.99 -8.61 0.60
C MET A 1 -12.72 -8.02 0.03
N ASN A 2 -11.95 -7.32 0.86
CA ASN A 2 -10.75 -6.58 0.42
C ASN A 2 -9.61 -7.58 0.16
N TRP A 3 -9.43 -8.02 -1.08
CA TRP A 3 -8.34 -8.93 -1.44
C TRP A 3 -6.96 -8.26 -1.43
N ILE A 4 -6.92 -6.93 -1.57
CA ILE A 4 -5.71 -6.12 -1.49
C ILE A 4 -5.05 -6.21 -0.09
N SER A 5 -5.86 -6.26 0.99
CA SER A 5 -5.34 -6.41 2.36
C SER A 5 -4.66 -7.77 2.60
N LYS A 6 -4.99 -8.81 1.82
CA LYS A 6 -4.35 -10.12 1.90
C LYS A 6 -2.90 -10.14 1.41
N PHE A 7 -2.50 -9.16 0.59
CA PHE A 7 -1.16 -9.09 0.03
C PHE A 7 -0.21 -8.19 0.81
N PHE A 8 -0.76 -7.25 1.60
CA PHE A 8 0.05 -6.30 2.37
C PHE A 8 0.12 -6.62 3.87
N GLY A 9 -0.59 -7.64 4.36
CA GLY A 9 -0.83 -7.89 5.78
C GLY A 9 -0.28 -9.18 6.37
N GLN A 10 0.65 -9.91 5.75
CA GLN A 10 1.27 -11.08 6.38
C GLN A 10 2.76 -10.88 6.63
N ASN A 11 3.08 -10.27 7.76
CA ASN A 11 4.37 -10.48 8.40
C ASN A 11 4.18 -10.61 9.91
N GLY A 12 4.52 -11.81 10.43
CA GLY A 12 5.01 -11.97 11.78
C GLY A 12 4.12 -12.64 12.79
N LYS A 13 4.19 -13.95 12.88
CA LYS A 13 4.19 -14.67 14.14
C LYS A 13 5.14 -15.86 14.03
N ALA A 14 6.39 -15.68 14.44
CA ALA A 14 7.29 -16.76 14.76
C ALA A 14 7.13 -17.07 16.26
N GLY A 15 6.70 -18.29 16.56
CA GLY A 15 6.55 -18.81 17.90
C GLY A 15 7.90 -19.06 18.57
N ASN A 16 7.97 -18.68 19.83
CA ASN A 16 9.08 -18.92 20.73
C ASN A 16 8.87 -20.28 21.41
N THR A 17 9.70 -21.26 21.12
CA THR A 17 9.80 -22.49 21.91
C THR A 17 11.15 -22.51 22.64
N ASN A 18 11.06 -22.27 23.94
CA ASN A 18 12.17 -22.49 24.88
C ASN A 18 12.40 -23.98 25.06
N HIS A 19 13.63 -24.46 24.82
CA HIS A 19 14.14 -25.71 25.36
C HIS A 19 15.22 -25.40 26.40
N ILE A 20 14.88 -25.77 27.62
CA ILE A 20 15.79 -25.84 28.78
C ILE A 20 16.58 -27.15 28.66
N ALA A 21 17.90 -27.10 28.74
CA ALA A 21 18.73 -28.26 29.07
C ALA A 21 19.69 -27.83 30.16
N GLN A 22 19.56 -28.58 31.30
CA GLN A 22 20.47 -28.57 32.44
C GLN A 22 21.74 -29.38 32.12
N SER A 23 22.88 -28.93 32.58
CA SER A 23 23.70 -29.64 33.58
C SER A 23 25.15 -29.14 33.57
N GLY A 24 25.75 -29.15 34.75
CA GLY A 24 27.20 -29.23 34.93
C GLY A 24 27.78 -28.23 35.91
N ALA A 25 27.79 -28.56 37.19
CA ALA A 25 28.56 -27.91 38.25
C ALA A 25 30.04 -28.23 38.11
N ILE A 26 30.91 -27.23 38.17
CA ILE A 26 32.29 -27.35 38.64
C ILE A 26 32.59 -26.15 39.56
N ASN A 27 32.86 -26.47 40.83
CA ASN A 27 33.37 -25.59 41.88
C ASN A 27 34.85 -25.35 41.64
N ASP A 28 35.30 -24.08 41.72
CA ASP A 28 36.62 -23.71 42.23
C ASP A 28 36.59 -22.29 42.81
N PRO A 29 37.06 -22.04 44.04
CA PRO A 29 36.99 -20.78 44.69
C PRO A 29 38.33 -20.05 44.56
N ALA A 30 38.38 -18.98 43.75
CA ALA A 30 39.49 -18.04 43.82
C ALA A 30 38.99 -16.61 43.52
N THR A 31 39.07 -15.82 44.58
CA THR A 31 39.16 -14.34 44.58
C THR A 31 38.13 -13.56 43.77
N MET A 32 37.04 -13.24 44.46
CA MET A 32 36.13 -12.15 44.02
C MET A 32 36.79 -10.82 44.30
N GLU A 33 37.28 -10.15 43.28
CA GLU A 33 37.28 -8.68 43.23
C GLU A 33 35.87 -8.21 42.95
N GLU A 34 35.29 -7.51 43.91
CA GLU A 34 33.95 -6.93 43.86
C GLU A 34 33.96 -5.77 42.87
N TYR A 35 33.68 -6.06 41.59
CA TYR A 35 33.43 -5.01 40.62
C TYR A 35 32.07 -4.39 40.91
N ASN A 36 32.10 -3.14 41.34
CA ASN A 36 30.92 -2.32 41.54
C ASN A 36 30.19 -2.13 40.21
N LEU A 37 29.03 -2.81 40.05
CA LEU A 37 28.20 -2.86 38.86
C LEU A 37 27.14 -1.76 38.82
N ASP A 38 27.21 -0.75 39.71
CA ASP A 38 26.18 0.31 39.77
C ASP A 38 26.18 1.28 38.59
N GLY A 39 27.10 1.14 37.62
CA GLY A 39 27.17 1.98 36.43
C GLY A 39 26.76 1.31 35.12
N LEU A 40 26.41 0.03 35.11
CA LEU A 40 26.09 -0.71 33.87
C LEU A 40 24.60 -0.75 33.52
N GLY A 41 23.73 -0.14 34.33
CA GLY A 41 22.29 -0.07 34.09
C GLY A 41 21.90 0.78 32.87
N GLU A 42 22.78 1.69 32.43
CA GLU A 42 22.49 2.57 31.28
C GLU A 42 23.00 2.03 29.93
N LEU A 43 23.65 0.89 29.90
CA LEU A 43 24.16 0.27 28.66
C LEU A 43 23.23 -0.81 28.08
N PHE A 44 22.09 -1.06 28.72
CA PHE A 44 21.03 -1.84 28.08
C PHE A 44 20.27 -0.93 27.11
N VAL A 45 20.78 -0.86 25.91
CA VAL A 45 19.98 -0.44 24.76
C VAL A 45 18.73 -1.31 24.75
N ASP A 46 17.58 -0.69 24.93
CA ASP A 46 16.26 -1.34 24.84
C ASP A 46 16.25 -2.23 23.58
N PRO A 47 16.12 -3.57 23.70
CA PRO A 47 16.12 -4.47 22.54
C PRO A 47 14.95 -4.19 21.60
N ASN A 48 14.04 -3.29 21.99
CA ASN A 48 12.91 -2.85 21.19
C ASN A 48 12.82 -1.32 21.22
N PRO A 49 13.77 -0.58 20.55
CA PRO A 49 13.66 0.87 20.46
C PRO A 49 12.27 1.20 19.92
N PRO A 50 11.59 2.25 20.42
CA PRO A 50 10.29 2.64 19.94
C PRO A 50 10.38 2.77 18.42
N VAL A 51 9.62 1.92 17.72
CA VAL A 51 9.51 2.00 16.26
C VAL A 51 8.94 3.38 16.01
N ASP A 52 9.72 4.24 15.34
CA ASP A 52 9.31 5.60 15.05
C ASP A 52 7.95 5.49 14.30
N GLU A 53 6.86 5.83 15.00
CA GLU A 53 5.49 5.74 14.43
C GLU A 53 5.39 6.49 13.10
N LYS A 54 6.24 7.48 12.93
CA LYS A 54 6.38 8.26 11.70
C LYS A 54 6.89 7.41 10.54
N ILE A 55 7.84 6.49 10.79
CA ILE A 55 8.37 5.57 9.76
C ILE A 55 7.31 4.55 9.36
N VAL A 56 6.57 4.00 10.33
CA VAL A 56 5.48 3.04 10.06
C VAL A 56 4.35 3.71 9.31
N ALA A 57 4.01 4.97 9.65
CA ALA A 57 2.97 5.73 8.97
C ALA A 57 3.33 6.04 7.50
N GLU A 58 4.60 6.35 7.21
CA GLU A 58 5.06 6.64 5.85
C GLU A 58 5.05 5.38 4.94
N HIS A 59 5.36 4.19 5.50
CA HIS A 59 5.34 2.93 4.74
C HIS A 59 3.97 2.57 4.17
N HIS A 60 2.88 2.98 4.83
CA HIS A 60 1.52 2.69 4.41
C HIS A 60 0.91 3.76 3.49
N THR A 61 1.52 4.93 3.37
CA THR A 61 0.90 6.06 2.66
C THR A 61 0.72 5.78 1.16
N GLY A 62 1.68 5.14 0.50
CA GLY A 62 1.60 4.81 -0.93
C GLY A 62 0.50 3.81 -1.25
N SER A 63 0.37 2.74 -0.46
CA SER A 63 -0.71 1.75 -0.62
C SER A 63 -2.09 2.36 -0.37
N ARG A 64 -2.22 3.18 0.66
CA ARG A 64 -3.49 3.85 1.01
C ARG A 64 -3.99 4.78 -0.09
N ARG A 65 -3.11 5.43 -0.84
CA ARG A 65 -3.52 6.30 -1.98
C ARG A 65 -4.14 5.49 -3.10
N ILE A 66 -3.52 4.38 -3.48
CA ILE A 66 -4.04 3.48 -4.51
C ILE A 66 -5.37 2.86 -4.07
N GLU A 67 -5.43 2.36 -2.83
CA GLU A 67 -6.66 1.82 -2.23
C GLU A 67 -7.77 2.88 -2.22
N SER A 68 -7.48 4.08 -1.69
CA SER A 68 -8.44 5.19 -1.66
C SER A 68 -8.91 5.61 -3.06
N PHE A 69 -8.06 5.51 -4.08
CA PHE A 69 -8.48 5.74 -5.45
C PHE A 69 -9.43 4.65 -5.94
N LEU A 70 -9.09 3.37 -5.72
CA LEU A 70 -9.89 2.24 -6.19
C LEU A 70 -11.22 2.07 -5.45
N ASP A 71 -11.30 2.56 -4.21
CA ASP A 71 -12.51 2.52 -3.36
C ASP A 71 -13.51 3.64 -3.66
N GLN A 72 -13.18 4.57 -4.59
CA GLN A 72 -14.13 5.60 -5.00
C GLN A 72 -15.34 4.99 -5.70
N ASP A 73 -16.51 5.62 -5.50
CA ASP A 73 -17.76 5.22 -6.15
C ASP A 73 -17.79 5.70 -7.61
N PHE A 74 -17.11 4.94 -8.47
CA PHE A 74 -17.09 5.23 -9.91
C PHE A 74 -18.43 4.97 -10.58
N TYR A 75 -19.25 4.06 -10.05
CA TYR A 75 -20.59 3.84 -10.57
C TYR A 75 -21.44 5.10 -10.46
N LYS A 76 -21.48 5.71 -9.26
CA LYS A 76 -22.23 6.93 -9.03
C LYS A 76 -21.74 8.09 -9.90
N LYS A 77 -20.41 8.21 -10.08
CA LYS A 77 -19.82 9.22 -10.96
C LYS A 77 -20.28 9.02 -12.42
N GLY A 78 -20.20 7.78 -12.88
CA GLY A 78 -20.65 7.41 -14.22
C GLY A 78 -22.13 7.69 -14.42
N TYR A 79 -22.97 7.29 -13.47
CA TYR A 79 -24.40 7.53 -13.51
C TYR A 79 -24.76 9.01 -13.67
N VAL A 80 -24.14 9.87 -12.85
CA VAL A 80 -24.35 11.33 -12.94
C VAL A 80 -23.92 11.88 -14.30
N ASP A 81 -22.73 11.47 -14.78
CA ASP A 81 -22.20 11.93 -16.06
C ASP A 81 -23.06 11.44 -17.23
N GLY A 82 -23.53 10.18 -17.21
CA GLY A 82 -24.42 9.62 -18.25
C GLY A 82 -25.78 10.32 -18.31
N TYR A 83 -26.33 10.63 -17.15
CA TYR A 83 -27.58 11.39 -17.07
C TYR A 83 -27.45 12.83 -17.57
N GLN A 84 -26.29 13.50 -17.31
CA GLN A 84 -26.09 14.90 -17.67
C GLN A 84 -25.62 15.11 -19.12
N TYR A 85 -24.70 14.26 -19.61
CA TYR A 85 -23.97 14.57 -20.83
C TYR A 85 -24.33 13.67 -22.01
N HIS A 86 -24.82 12.46 -21.79
CA HIS A 86 -25.38 11.47 -22.73
C HIS A 86 -24.63 11.29 -24.06
N THR A 87 -23.32 11.55 -24.11
CA THR A 87 -22.51 11.39 -25.31
C THR A 87 -21.36 10.43 -25.10
N GLN A 88 -21.03 9.64 -26.14
CA GLN A 88 -19.94 8.66 -26.12
C GLN A 88 -18.59 9.35 -25.90
N ASP A 89 -18.39 10.54 -26.46
CA ASP A 89 -17.12 11.27 -26.30
C ASP A 89 -16.82 11.61 -24.84
N ILE A 90 -17.86 11.93 -24.08
CA ILE A 90 -17.69 12.20 -22.63
C ILE A 90 -17.31 10.93 -21.91
N LEU A 91 -17.98 9.78 -22.20
CA LEU A 91 -17.62 8.50 -21.63
C LEU A 91 -16.15 8.16 -21.89
N ASP A 92 -15.70 8.27 -23.14
CA ASP A 92 -14.34 7.91 -23.53
C ASP A 92 -13.29 8.85 -22.92
N ASN A 93 -13.58 10.15 -22.84
CA ASN A 93 -12.72 11.12 -22.20
C ASN A 93 -12.59 10.87 -20.68
N ARG A 94 -13.70 10.55 -20.01
CA ARG A 94 -13.71 10.24 -18.58
C ARG A 94 -12.97 8.94 -18.26
N VAL A 95 -13.15 7.90 -19.08
CA VAL A 95 -12.40 6.64 -18.94
C VAL A 95 -10.90 6.88 -19.10
N ARG A 96 -10.48 7.71 -20.06
CA ARG A 96 -9.07 8.10 -20.21
C ARG A 96 -8.56 8.87 -18.99
N SER A 97 -9.35 9.77 -18.43
CA SER A 97 -9.00 10.50 -17.21
C SER A 97 -8.84 9.54 -16.01
N ILE A 98 -9.78 8.62 -15.80
CA ILE A 98 -9.69 7.62 -14.70
C ILE A 98 -8.37 6.83 -14.78
N LYS A 99 -7.99 6.37 -15.99
CA LYS A 99 -6.72 5.66 -16.18
C LYS A 99 -5.50 6.56 -15.97
N ALA A 100 -5.57 7.82 -16.41
CA ALA A 100 -4.48 8.78 -16.21
C ALA A 100 -4.29 9.12 -14.72
N ASP A 101 -5.37 9.33 -13.99
CA ASP A 101 -5.35 9.61 -12.56
C ASP A 101 -4.80 8.41 -11.78
N PHE A 102 -5.21 7.19 -12.15
CA PHE A 102 -4.67 5.98 -11.55
C PHE A 102 -3.16 5.85 -11.76
N ARG A 103 -2.68 6.08 -12.99
CA ARG A 103 -1.23 6.07 -13.28
C ARG A 103 -0.48 7.11 -12.47
N LEU A 104 -1.05 8.30 -12.28
CA LEU A 104 -0.46 9.33 -11.43
C LEU A 104 -0.31 8.84 -9.98
N GLN A 105 -1.33 8.14 -9.43
CA GLN A 105 -1.24 7.56 -8.08
C GLN A 105 -0.15 6.46 -8.00
N LEU A 106 -0.02 5.64 -9.06
CA LEU A 106 1.05 4.65 -9.15
C LEU A 106 2.43 5.32 -9.18
N ASP A 107 2.64 6.33 -10.03
CA ASP A 107 3.91 7.05 -10.14
C ASP A 107 4.32 7.69 -8.82
N GLN A 108 3.40 8.35 -8.14
CA GLN A 108 3.66 8.93 -6.81
C GLN A 108 4.05 7.87 -5.78
N SER A 109 3.41 6.69 -5.84
CA SER A 109 3.69 5.58 -4.94
C SER A 109 5.05 4.93 -5.24
N ILE A 110 5.40 4.77 -6.52
CA ILE A 110 6.70 4.28 -6.98
C ILE A 110 7.81 5.22 -6.52
N ASP A 111 7.65 6.53 -6.75
CA ASP A 111 8.63 7.53 -6.35
C ASP A 111 8.83 7.60 -4.84
N GLN A 112 7.76 7.42 -4.08
CA GLN A 112 7.85 7.32 -2.63
C GLN A 112 8.68 6.08 -2.23
N LYS A 113 8.40 4.90 -2.79
CA LYS A 113 9.15 3.67 -2.49
C LYS A 113 10.61 3.74 -2.92
N ARG A 114 10.91 4.41 -4.02
CA ARG A 114 12.29 4.67 -4.45
C ARG A 114 13.04 5.55 -3.45
N ARG A 115 12.41 6.58 -2.89
CA ARG A 115 12.99 7.42 -1.83
C ARG A 115 13.23 6.61 -0.55
N GLU A 116 12.27 5.78 -0.14
CA GLU A 116 12.42 4.90 1.02
C GLU A 116 13.58 3.91 0.83
N LEU A 117 13.71 3.32 -0.35
CA LEU A 117 14.83 2.44 -0.71
C LEU A 117 16.18 3.17 -0.65
N LEU A 118 16.24 4.42 -1.14
CA LEU A 118 17.45 5.23 -1.05
C LEU A 118 17.82 5.50 0.42
N ASN A 119 16.85 5.86 1.26
CA ASN A 119 17.07 6.09 2.68
C ASN A 119 17.58 4.83 3.39
N LEU A 120 17.05 3.64 3.03
CA LEU A 120 17.57 2.37 3.56
C LEU A 120 19.03 2.13 3.16
N LYS A 121 19.40 2.43 1.92
CA LYS A 121 20.79 2.32 1.45
C LYS A 121 21.71 3.26 2.21
N MET A 122 21.29 4.50 2.49
CA MET A 122 22.08 5.42 3.29
C MET A 122 22.29 4.88 4.72
N ARG A 123 21.21 4.39 5.34
CA ARG A 123 21.30 3.79 6.69
C ARG A 123 22.18 2.52 6.72
N SER A 124 22.24 1.74 5.63
CA SER A 124 23.11 0.56 5.60
C SER A 124 24.59 0.94 5.68
N LEU A 125 24.98 2.07 5.10
CA LEU A 125 26.35 2.57 5.20
C LEU A 125 26.70 3.00 6.63
N ASP A 126 25.77 3.59 7.37
CA ASP A 126 25.98 4.04 8.74
C ASP A 126 26.18 2.87 9.72
N VAL A 127 25.65 1.69 9.41
CA VAL A 127 25.77 0.48 10.27
C VAL A 127 26.74 -0.55 9.71
N GLU A 128 27.43 -0.25 8.62
CA GLU A 128 28.45 -1.12 8.05
C GLU A 128 29.59 -1.36 9.05
N GLY A 129 29.90 -2.62 9.32
CA GLY A 129 30.89 -3.02 10.32
C GLY A 129 30.42 -3.04 11.76
N LEU A 130 29.19 -2.59 12.08
CA LEU A 130 28.64 -2.60 13.44
C LEU A 130 27.82 -3.85 13.75
N SER A 131 26.95 -4.27 12.82
CA SER A 131 26.06 -5.41 13.05
C SER A 131 25.56 -6.06 11.77
N GLU A 132 26.02 -7.27 11.49
CA GLU A 132 25.53 -8.10 10.38
C GLU A 132 24.01 -8.40 10.44
N ARG A 133 23.49 -8.53 11.64
CA ARG A 133 22.05 -8.79 11.82
C ARG A 133 21.20 -7.62 11.33
N ILE A 134 21.62 -6.40 11.61
CA ILE A 134 20.94 -5.18 11.16
C ILE A 134 21.05 -5.07 9.65
N LEU A 135 22.24 -5.29 9.08
CA LEU A 135 22.45 -5.27 7.64
C LEU A 135 21.54 -6.25 6.90
N ARG A 136 21.46 -7.50 7.34
CA ARG A 136 20.53 -8.50 6.74
C ARG A 136 19.07 -8.05 6.80
N ARG A 137 18.64 -7.40 7.88
CA ARG A 137 17.28 -6.87 7.99
C ARG A 137 17.03 -5.71 7.04
N ILE A 138 18.00 -4.83 6.86
CA ILE A 138 17.93 -3.72 5.89
C ILE A 138 17.86 -4.27 4.47
N GLU A 139 18.68 -5.26 4.13
CA GLU A 139 18.67 -5.92 2.81
C GLU A 139 17.31 -6.57 2.52
N ALA A 140 16.76 -7.35 3.44
CA ALA A 140 15.44 -7.95 3.29
C ALA A 140 14.35 -6.89 3.03
N THR A 141 14.36 -5.78 3.79
CA THR A 141 13.41 -4.69 3.59
C THR A 141 13.63 -3.98 2.23
N ALA A 142 14.88 -3.85 1.79
CA ALA A 142 15.20 -3.28 0.48
C ALA A 142 14.68 -4.17 -0.67
N ASP A 143 14.77 -5.48 -0.53
CA ASP A 143 14.24 -6.44 -1.50
C ASP A 143 12.70 -6.38 -1.57
N ASP A 144 12.02 -6.26 -0.44
CA ASP A 144 10.57 -6.05 -0.38
C ASP A 144 10.16 -4.77 -1.13
N PHE A 145 10.91 -3.67 -0.95
CA PHE A 145 10.63 -2.43 -1.69
C PHE A 145 10.88 -2.56 -3.18
N ARG A 146 11.92 -3.27 -3.61
CA ARG A 146 12.17 -3.54 -5.03
C ARG A 146 11.05 -4.36 -5.65
N ALA A 147 10.60 -5.42 -4.96
CA ALA A 147 9.49 -6.25 -5.41
C ALA A 147 8.18 -5.43 -5.52
N MET A 148 7.92 -4.55 -4.55
CA MET A 148 6.76 -3.67 -4.57
C MET A 148 6.82 -2.67 -5.73
N ILE A 149 7.96 -2.03 -5.97
CA ILE A 149 8.17 -1.12 -7.11
C ILE A 149 7.89 -1.85 -8.43
N ALA A 150 8.49 -3.02 -8.63
CA ALA A 150 8.30 -3.81 -9.85
C ALA A 150 6.82 -4.16 -10.08
N ARG A 151 6.08 -4.47 -9.02
CA ARG A 151 4.65 -4.76 -9.10
C ARG A 151 3.83 -3.52 -9.49
N LEU A 152 4.13 -2.34 -8.92
CA LEU A 152 3.45 -1.10 -9.26
C LEU A 152 3.75 -0.67 -10.71
N GLU A 153 4.98 -0.89 -11.19
CA GLU A 153 5.37 -0.66 -12.58
C GLU A 153 4.59 -1.57 -13.53
N LEU A 154 4.44 -2.85 -13.19
CA LEU A 154 3.61 -3.79 -13.96
C LEU A 154 2.15 -3.34 -14.02
N GLU A 155 1.54 -2.93 -12.91
CA GLU A 155 0.17 -2.42 -12.88
C GLU A 155 0.00 -1.14 -13.73
N LYS A 156 1.05 -0.31 -13.78
CA LYS A 156 1.06 0.87 -14.65
C LYS A 156 1.01 0.47 -16.13
N GLU A 157 1.77 -0.54 -16.54
CA GLU A 157 1.76 -1.09 -17.91
C GLU A 157 0.41 -1.72 -18.25
N LEU A 158 -0.14 -2.56 -17.35
CA LEU A 158 -1.44 -3.19 -17.51
C LEU A 158 -2.56 -2.16 -17.67
N SER A 159 -2.48 -1.02 -16.97
CA SER A 159 -3.47 0.06 -17.10
C SER A 159 -3.50 0.70 -18.49
N VAL A 160 -2.41 0.59 -19.27
CA VAL A 160 -2.34 1.06 -20.67
C VAL A 160 -3.02 0.06 -21.59
N SER A 161 -2.85 -1.24 -21.32
CA SER A 161 -3.40 -2.34 -22.13
C SER A 161 -4.85 -2.69 -21.80
N ASP A 162 -5.57 -1.86 -21.07
CA ASP A 162 -6.93 -2.12 -20.59
C ASP A 162 -7.04 -3.35 -19.67
N GLU A 163 -6.01 -3.52 -18.84
CA GLU A 163 -5.90 -4.61 -17.87
C GLU A 163 -5.56 -4.08 -16.48
N GLY A 164 -5.45 -4.99 -15.51
CA GLY A 164 -5.01 -4.67 -14.15
C GLY A 164 -6.08 -4.07 -13.25
N TRP A 165 -5.63 -3.50 -12.13
CA TRP A 165 -6.52 -3.11 -11.02
C TRP A 165 -7.53 -2.01 -11.37
N VAL A 166 -7.15 -1.08 -12.25
CA VAL A 166 -8.00 0.06 -12.62
C VAL A 166 -9.24 -0.36 -13.39
N MET A 167 -9.22 -1.52 -14.04
CA MET A 167 -10.32 -1.93 -14.91
C MET A 167 -11.64 -2.13 -14.18
N LYS A 168 -11.60 -2.56 -12.91
CA LYS A 168 -12.80 -2.62 -12.09
C LYS A 168 -13.46 -1.24 -11.95
N SER A 169 -12.68 -0.19 -11.71
CA SER A 169 -13.16 1.19 -11.62
C SER A 169 -13.70 1.70 -12.96
N VAL A 170 -13.03 1.37 -14.06
CA VAL A 170 -13.45 1.71 -15.43
C VAL A 170 -14.79 1.03 -15.80
N HIS A 171 -14.92 -0.26 -15.51
CA HIS A 171 -16.18 -0.99 -15.77
C HIS A 171 -17.31 -0.44 -14.91
N SER A 172 -17.07 -0.23 -13.62
CA SER A 172 -18.07 0.36 -12.72
C SER A 172 -18.52 1.75 -13.20
N TYR A 173 -17.60 2.58 -13.69
CA TYR A 173 -17.95 3.88 -14.28
C TYR A 173 -18.79 3.74 -15.54
N ARG A 174 -18.42 2.84 -16.46
CA ARG A 174 -19.17 2.58 -17.71
C ARG A 174 -20.59 2.10 -17.43
N ASP A 175 -20.74 1.15 -16.50
CA ASP A 175 -22.05 0.62 -16.11
C ASP A 175 -22.94 1.71 -15.53
N GLY A 176 -22.38 2.56 -14.66
CA GLY A 176 -23.07 3.73 -14.15
C GLY A 176 -23.49 4.70 -15.25
N PHE A 177 -22.57 5.00 -16.19
CA PHE A 177 -22.85 5.90 -17.32
C PHE A 177 -23.99 5.41 -18.20
N ILE A 178 -23.98 4.11 -18.55
CA ILE A 178 -25.05 3.49 -19.34
C ILE A 178 -26.38 3.62 -18.58
N ARG A 179 -26.39 3.33 -17.29
CA ARG A 179 -27.61 3.42 -16.47
C ARG A 179 -28.15 4.87 -16.39
N GLY A 180 -27.28 5.85 -16.21
CA GLY A 180 -27.69 7.27 -16.22
C GLY A 180 -28.24 7.72 -17.58
N LEU A 181 -27.62 7.27 -18.67
CA LEU A 181 -28.10 7.53 -20.04
C LEU A 181 -29.47 6.88 -20.31
N GLU A 182 -29.67 5.65 -19.85
CA GLU A 182 -30.98 4.97 -19.97
C GLU A 182 -32.06 5.75 -19.25
N GLU A 183 -31.85 6.15 -18.01
CA GLU A 183 -32.82 6.92 -17.23
C GLU A 183 -33.14 8.26 -17.89
N TYR A 184 -32.13 8.98 -18.39
CA TYR A 184 -32.35 10.20 -19.15
C TYR A 184 -33.25 9.98 -20.39
N ASN A 185 -32.99 8.90 -21.14
CA ASN A 185 -33.78 8.57 -22.33
C ASN A 185 -35.22 8.18 -21.97
N GLU A 186 -35.41 7.41 -20.90
CA GLU A 186 -36.73 7.04 -20.40
C GLU A 186 -37.55 8.29 -20.05
N LEU A 187 -36.98 9.19 -19.25
CA LEU A 187 -37.64 10.45 -18.87
C LEU A 187 -37.98 11.31 -20.08
N ARG A 188 -37.09 11.38 -21.08
CA ARG A 188 -37.31 12.11 -22.30
C ARG A 188 -38.47 11.54 -23.13
N ILE A 189 -38.54 10.21 -23.27
CA ILE A 189 -39.57 9.51 -24.04
C ILE A 189 -40.92 9.64 -23.33
N PHE A 190 -40.97 9.35 -22.03
CA PHE A 190 -42.26 9.34 -21.29
C PHE A 190 -42.68 10.75 -20.86
N GLY A 191 -41.75 11.68 -20.64
CA GLY A 191 -42.06 13.10 -20.35
C GLY A 191 -42.71 13.81 -21.53
N ILE A 192 -42.32 13.48 -22.76
CA ILE A 192 -42.99 14.03 -23.99
C ILE A 192 -44.43 13.51 -24.12
N ASN A 193 -44.67 12.25 -23.76
CA ASN A 193 -46.01 11.66 -23.87
C ASN A 193 -47.01 12.23 -22.86
N ASN A 194 -46.55 12.67 -21.67
CA ASN A 194 -47.42 13.30 -20.68
C ASN A 194 -47.83 14.72 -21.04
N GLY A 195 -47.14 15.40 -22.01
CA GLY A 195 -47.48 16.75 -22.53
C GLY A 195 -48.48 16.73 -23.71
N LEU A 196 -48.83 15.54 -24.27
CA LEU A 196 -49.71 15.44 -25.44
C LEU A 196 -51.19 15.16 -25.09
N PHE A 197 -51.51 15.06 -23.78
CA PHE A 197 -52.89 14.78 -23.32
C PHE A 197 -53.50 15.92 -22.48
N HIS A 198 -53.18 17.16 -22.81
CA HIS A 198 -53.89 18.36 -22.29
C HIS A 198 -54.46 19.17 -23.40
#